data_57a9ab53132d76afd7d92a1ca15054a9
#
_entry.id   57a9ab53132d76afd7d92a1ca15054a9
#
_cell.length_a   1.000
_cell.length_b   1.000
_cell.length_c   1.000
_cell.angle_alpha   90.00
_cell.angle_beta   90.00
_cell.angle_gamma   90.00
#
_symmetry.space_group_name_H-M   'P 1'
#
loop_
_entity.id
_entity.type
_entity.pdbx_description
1 polymer ?
#
loop_
_entity_poly.entity_id
_entity_poly.type
_entity_poly.pdbx_seq_one_letter_code
_entity_poly.pdbx_strand_id
1 'polypeptide(L)'
;PPYSSAASDVYKRQLIYFRTFNTNKLLKLFVNEGIGIGFVSFWITSLSLIFSFLITQYQTESGYASIFLIILITIHAYSNGAKINLKFLTFNSDLVKNKSKIIFMSDLHLGTNSTKHLKKILDKISKIDFDFILIGGDLIDSSQFKLSDLEIFKKIKKPILFCTGNHDYYIKESKDKLNKLYKYN
;
A
#
# COMPACT_ATOMS: atom_id res chain seq x y z
N PRO A 1 -21.33 20.26 7.73
CA PRO A 1 -21.07 19.72 9.07
C PRO A 1 -19.59 19.77 9.36
N PRO A 2 -19.17 20.29 10.54
CA PRO A 2 -17.76 20.33 10.88
C PRO A 2 -17.33 18.92 11.29
N TYR A 3 -16.63 18.25 10.40
CA TYR A 3 -15.86 17.07 10.80
C TYR A 3 -14.81 17.51 11.82
N SER A 4 -14.72 16.80 12.92
CA SER A 4 -13.88 17.12 14.07
C SER A 4 -12.46 17.49 13.63
N SER A 5 -12.01 18.66 14.01
CA SER A 5 -10.77 19.31 13.56
C SER A 5 -9.51 18.45 13.71
N ALA A 6 -9.42 17.63 14.74
CA ALA A 6 -8.21 16.85 15.05
C ALA A 6 -7.91 15.72 14.02
N ALA A 7 -8.89 14.92 13.65
CA ALA A 7 -8.69 13.85 12.65
C ALA A 7 -8.40 14.45 11.26
N SER A 8 -9.08 15.56 10.91
CA SER A 8 -8.82 16.33 9.70
C SER A 8 -7.40 16.89 9.66
N ASP A 9 -6.86 17.33 10.78
CA ASP A 9 -5.53 17.94 10.85
C ASP A 9 -4.40 16.90 10.80
N VAL A 10 -4.59 15.74 11.40
CA VAL A 10 -3.65 14.60 11.24
C VAL A 10 -3.62 14.14 9.78
N TYR A 11 -4.79 14.01 9.16
CA TYR A 11 -4.92 13.62 7.75
C TYR A 11 -4.31 14.66 6.80
N LYS A 12 -4.53 15.96 7.08
CA LYS A 12 -3.91 17.04 6.31
C LYS A 12 -2.38 17.06 6.45
N ARG A 13 -1.83 16.79 7.63
CA ARG A 13 -0.38 16.72 7.84
C ARG A 13 0.24 15.54 7.09
N GLN A 14 -0.42 14.38 7.07
CA GLN A 14 -0.01 13.25 6.26
C GLN A 14 -0.05 13.59 4.77
N LEU A 15 -1.13 14.22 4.29
CA LEU A 15 -1.23 14.70 2.91
C LEU A 15 -0.13 15.69 2.55
N ILE A 16 0.17 16.65 3.44
CA ILE A 16 1.26 17.62 3.25
C ILE A 16 2.59 16.86 3.19
N TYR A 17 2.81 15.88 4.05
CA TYR A 17 4.00 15.05 4.06
C TYR A 17 4.20 14.32 2.72
N PHE A 18 3.17 13.65 2.21
CA PHE A 18 3.25 12.95 0.91
C PHE A 18 3.39 13.91 -0.28
N ARG A 19 2.89 15.15 -0.17
CA ARG A 19 2.93 16.15 -1.25
C ARG A 19 4.23 16.93 -1.34
N THR A 20 4.89 17.22 -0.23
CA THR A 20 5.89 18.30 -0.17
C THR A 20 7.30 17.87 0.17
N PHE A 21 7.53 16.68 0.70
CA PHE A 21 8.84 16.38 1.28
C PHE A 21 9.66 15.36 0.50
N ASN A 22 10.85 15.84 0.10
CA ASN A 22 11.99 15.00 -0.23
C ASN A 22 12.64 14.57 1.10
N THR A 23 11.96 13.66 1.81
CA THR A 23 12.31 13.35 3.19
C THR A 23 13.37 12.26 3.30
N ASN A 24 14.15 12.33 4.38
CA ASN A 24 15.10 11.30 4.79
C ASN A 24 14.40 9.93 4.84
N LYS A 25 15.08 8.90 4.34
CA LYS A 25 14.59 7.51 4.31
C LYS A 25 14.10 7.02 5.68
N LEU A 26 14.78 7.43 6.76
CA LEU A 26 14.41 7.07 8.13
C LEU A 26 13.07 7.66 8.55
N LEU A 27 12.82 8.93 8.22
CA LEU A 27 11.55 9.57 8.55
C LEU A 27 10.39 8.96 7.75
N LYS A 28 10.64 8.60 6.48
CA LYS A 28 9.66 7.90 5.63
C LYS A 28 9.31 6.52 6.22
N LEU A 29 10.32 5.77 6.66
CA LEU A 29 10.11 4.48 7.33
C LEU A 29 9.30 4.67 8.60
N PHE A 30 9.66 5.65 9.44
CA PHE A 30 8.96 5.92 10.69
C PHE A 30 7.49 6.31 10.48
N VAL A 31 7.18 7.13 9.47
CA VAL A 31 5.80 7.54 9.18
C VAL A 31 4.98 6.40 8.60
N ASN A 32 5.54 5.63 7.66
CA ASN A 32 4.79 4.57 6.99
C ASN A 32 4.63 3.32 7.86
N GLU A 33 5.69 2.92 8.55
CA GLU A 33 5.70 1.68 9.36
C GLU A 33 5.34 1.94 10.82
N GLY A 34 5.66 3.13 11.33
CA GLY A 34 5.49 3.49 12.74
C GLY A 34 4.04 3.45 13.21
N ILE A 35 3.07 3.80 12.36
CA ILE A 35 1.65 3.75 12.70
C ILE A 35 1.21 2.29 12.91
N GLY A 36 1.59 1.39 12.01
CA GLY A 36 1.25 -0.03 12.11
C GLY A 36 1.89 -0.69 13.33
N ILE A 37 3.20 -0.47 13.52
CA ILE A 37 3.94 -0.98 14.68
C ILE A 37 3.38 -0.40 15.98
N GLY A 38 3.11 0.91 16.00
CA GLY A 38 2.54 1.60 17.16
C GLY A 38 1.16 1.06 17.56
N PHE A 39 0.30 0.79 16.57
CA PHE A 39 -1.01 0.20 16.82
C PHE A 39 -0.91 -1.21 17.45
N VAL A 40 -0.09 -2.06 16.88
CA VAL A 40 0.16 -3.41 17.42
C VAL A 40 0.77 -3.33 18.83
N SER A 41 1.77 -2.48 19.02
CA SER A 41 2.44 -2.28 20.31
C SER A 41 1.46 -1.77 21.37
N PHE A 42 0.60 -0.82 21.03
CA PHE A 42 -0.41 -0.29 21.95
C PHE A 42 -1.30 -1.39 22.53
N TRP A 43 -1.85 -2.26 21.67
CA TRP A 43 -2.73 -3.32 22.15
C TRP A 43 -1.99 -4.38 22.99
N ILE A 44 -0.81 -4.80 22.53
CA ILE A 44 -0.01 -5.80 23.26
C ILE A 44 0.41 -5.27 24.64
N THR A 45 0.92 -4.02 24.69
CA THR A 45 1.34 -3.43 25.98
C THR A 45 0.15 -3.15 26.89
N SER A 46 -1.00 -2.74 26.36
CA SER A 46 -2.21 -2.54 27.16
C SER A 46 -2.69 -3.84 27.81
N LEU A 47 -2.73 -4.93 27.05
CA LEU A 47 -3.08 -6.25 27.57
C LEU A 47 -2.06 -6.75 28.60
N SER A 48 -0.77 -6.55 28.35
CA SER A 48 0.30 -6.88 29.26
C SER A 48 0.21 -6.11 30.58
N LEU A 49 -0.13 -4.83 30.54
CA LEU A 49 -0.33 -4.01 31.72
C LEU A 49 -1.51 -4.52 32.56
N ILE A 50 -2.64 -4.84 31.92
CA ILE A 50 -3.79 -5.43 32.62
C ILE A 50 -3.40 -6.75 33.28
N PHE A 51 -2.71 -7.63 32.55
CA PHE A 51 -2.22 -8.90 33.09
C PHE A 51 -1.27 -8.69 34.28
N SER A 52 -0.33 -7.77 34.17
CA SER A 52 0.66 -7.45 35.20
C SER A 52 0.00 -6.83 36.45
N PHE A 53 -1.12 -6.11 36.27
CA PHE A 53 -1.91 -5.60 37.39
C PHE A 53 -2.64 -6.72 38.15
N LEU A 54 -3.14 -7.71 37.43
CA LEU A 54 -3.86 -8.86 38.03
C LEU A 54 -2.92 -9.87 38.68
N ILE A 55 -1.72 -10.08 38.06
CA ILE A 55 -0.76 -11.11 38.45
C ILE A 55 0.62 -10.49 38.60
N THR A 56 0.82 -9.82 39.74
CA THR A 56 2.02 -9.01 40.00
C THR A 56 3.33 -9.79 40.00
N GLN A 57 3.30 -11.09 40.33
CA GLN A 57 4.50 -11.93 40.33
C GLN A 57 5.16 -12.15 38.96
N TYR A 58 4.46 -11.88 37.84
CA TYR A 58 4.97 -12.05 36.46
C TYR A 58 5.09 -10.77 35.69
N GLN A 59 5.26 -9.62 36.35
CA GLN A 59 5.36 -8.32 35.68
C GLN A 59 6.53 -8.24 34.72
N THR A 60 7.69 -8.69 35.13
CA THR A 60 8.91 -8.64 34.33
C THR A 60 8.82 -9.57 33.11
N GLU A 61 8.36 -10.79 33.30
CA GLU A 61 8.18 -11.78 32.26
C GLU A 61 7.13 -11.34 31.24
N SER A 62 6.04 -10.74 31.69
CA SER A 62 5.02 -10.13 30.83
C SER A 62 5.57 -9.02 29.96
N GLY A 63 6.46 -8.19 30.50
CA GLY A 63 7.16 -7.14 29.76
C GLY A 63 8.03 -7.73 28.64
N TYR A 64 8.87 -8.71 28.95
CA TYR A 64 9.72 -9.38 27.96
C TYR A 64 8.90 -10.12 26.89
N ALA A 65 7.85 -10.83 27.29
CA ALA A 65 6.93 -11.51 26.38
C ALA A 65 6.27 -10.53 25.41
N SER A 66 5.89 -9.34 25.88
CA SER A 66 5.29 -8.29 25.05
C SER A 66 6.26 -7.79 23.99
N ILE A 67 7.50 -7.50 24.38
CA ILE A 67 8.55 -7.06 23.44
C ILE A 67 8.79 -8.13 22.37
N PHE A 68 8.94 -9.39 22.80
CA PHE A 68 9.14 -10.51 21.90
C PHE A 68 7.98 -10.65 20.91
N LEU A 69 6.75 -10.57 21.40
CA LEU A 69 5.54 -10.70 20.57
C LEU A 69 5.41 -9.55 19.56
N ILE A 70 5.70 -8.31 19.95
CA ILE A 70 5.72 -7.15 19.05
C ILE A 70 6.73 -7.36 17.93
N ILE A 71 7.94 -7.78 18.25
CA ILE A 71 8.99 -8.06 17.26
C ILE A 71 8.54 -9.16 16.30
N LEU A 72 8.02 -10.27 16.82
CA LEU A 72 7.59 -11.43 16.04
C LEU A 72 6.45 -11.07 15.07
N ILE A 73 5.43 -10.35 15.56
CA ILE A 73 4.29 -9.91 14.74
C ILE A 73 4.77 -8.90 13.68
N THR A 74 5.67 -7.99 14.01
CA THR A 74 6.22 -7.01 13.07
C THR A 74 6.98 -7.70 11.93
N ILE A 75 7.86 -8.66 12.25
CA ILE A 75 8.60 -9.45 11.25
C ILE A 75 7.63 -10.25 10.38
N HIS A 76 6.63 -10.88 10.99
CA HIS A 76 5.62 -11.66 10.27
C HIS A 76 4.81 -10.78 9.31
N ALA A 77 4.33 -9.63 9.77
CA ALA A 77 3.57 -8.67 8.97
C ALA A 77 4.38 -8.16 7.79
N TYR A 78 5.64 -7.75 8.03
CA TYR A 78 6.54 -7.29 6.98
C TYR A 78 6.82 -8.37 5.93
N SER A 79 7.10 -9.58 6.37
CA SER A 79 7.36 -10.74 5.50
C SER A 79 6.15 -11.09 4.63
N ASN A 80 4.94 -11.00 5.18
CA ASN A 80 3.71 -11.26 4.44
C ASN A 80 3.33 -10.11 3.50
N GLY A 81 3.52 -8.86 3.93
CA GLY A 81 3.26 -7.68 3.08
C GLY A 81 4.16 -7.62 1.84
N ALA A 82 5.37 -8.20 1.92
CA ALA A 82 6.28 -8.29 0.77
C ALA A 82 5.91 -9.38 -0.25
N LYS A 83 5.00 -10.30 0.10
CA LYS A 83 4.60 -11.42 -0.77
C LYS A 83 3.56 -10.96 -1.79
N ILE A 84 3.81 -11.30 -3.05
CA ILE A 84 2.84 -11.11 -4.14
C ILE A 84 2.09 -12.42 -4.33
N ASN A 85 0.82 -12.44 -4.01
CA ASN A 85 -0.05 -13.60 -4.17
C ASN A 85 -1.02 -13.39 -5.32
N LEU A 86 -1.14 -14.39 -6.20
CA LEU A 86 -2.12 -14.42 -7.27
C LEU A 86 -3.36 -15.15 -6.76
N LYS A 87 -4.53 -14.53 -6.94
CA LYS A 87 -5.83 -15.15 -6.70
C LYS A 87 -6.53 -15.32 -8.03
N PHE A 88 -7.04 -16.51 -8.29
CA PHE A 88 -7.82 -16.80 -9.48
C PHE A 88 -9.30 -16.83 -9.09
N LEU A 89 -10.08 -15.99 -9.75
CA LEU A 89 -11.52 -15.88 -9.56
C LEU A 89 -12.20 -16.10 -10.90
N THR A 90 -13.31 -16.81 -10.89
CA THR A 90 -14.14 -17.01 -12.07
C THR A 90 -15.51 -16.38 -11.83
N PHE A 91 -15.91 -15.50 -12.73
CA PHE A 91 -17.23 -14.89 -12.73
C PHE A 91 -17.99 -15.34 -13.98
N ASN A 92 -19.22 -15.78 -13.78
CA ASN A 92 -20.12 -16.11 -14.87
C ASN A 92 -21.19 -15.01 -14.99
N SER A 93 -21.43 -14.56 -16.20
CA SER A 93 -22.45 -13.56 -16.49
C SER A 93 -23.02 -13.80 -17.89
N ASP A 94 -24.33 -13.77 -18.01
CA ASP A 94 -25.06 -13.91 -19.28
C ASP A 94 -24.85 -12.68 -20.19
N LEU A 95 -24.33 -11.57 -19.63
CA LEU A 95 -24.02 -10.34 -20.35
C LEU A 95 -22.70 -10.44 -21.12
N VAL A 96 -21.85 -11.40 -20.77
CA VAL A 96 -20.52 -11.56 -21.36
C VAL A 96 -20.54 -12.73 -22.35
N LYS A 97 -20.52 -12.44 -23.64
CA LYS A 97 -20.58 -13.46 -24.70
C LYS A 97 -19.30 -14.26 -24.89
N ASN A 98 -18.14 -13.64 -24.65
CA ASN A 98 -16.84 -14.25 -24.83
C ASN A 98 -16.08 -14.35 -23.52
N LYS A 99 -15.37 -15.45 -23.31
CA LYS A 99 -14.46 -15.60 -22.17
C LYS A 99 -13.32 -14.60 -22.30
N SER A 100 -13.06 -13.88 -21.22
CA SER A 100 -11.92 -12.96 -21.11
C SER A 100 -11.14 -13.24 -19.83
N LYS A 101 -9.82 -13.19 -19.92
CA LYS A 101 -8.91 -13.32 -18.79
C LYS A 101 -8.37 -11.95 -18.44
N ILE A 102 -8.69 -11.46 -17.27
CA ILE A 102 -8.38 -10.11 -16.82
C ILE A 102 -7.39 -10.19 -15.66
N ILE A 103 -6.30 -9.45 -15.74
CA ILE A 103 -5.46 -9.19 -14.57
C ILE A 103 -6.02 -7.94 -13.88
N PHE A 104 -6.48 -8.09 -12.67
CA PHE A 104 -6.89 -6.97 -11.82
C PHE A 104 -5.81 -6.69 -10.79
N MET A 105 -5.41 -5.43 -10.66
CA MET A 105 -4.52 -4.94 -9.59
C MET A 105 -4.97 -3.57 -9.13
N SER A 106 -4.76 -3.25 -7.85
CA SER A 106 -5.02 -1.94 -7.26
C SER A 106 -3.94 -1.62 -6.23
N ASP A 107 -3.95 -0.40 -5.71
CA ASP A 107 -3.10 0.01 -4.58
C ASP A 107 -1.60 -0.22 -4.82
N LEU A 108 -1.12 0.07 -6.03
CA LEU A 108 0.28 -0.10 -6.38
C LEU A 108 1.19 0.92 -5.68
N HIS A 109 0.64 2.10 -5.34
CA HIS A 109 1.29 3.13 -4.53
C HIS A 109 2.71 3.46 -5.00
N LEU A 110 2.89 3.74 -6.30
CA LEU A 110 4.18 4.12 -6.86
C LEU A 110 4.66 5.46 -6.27
N GLY A 111 5.91 5.46 -5.86
CA GLY A 111 6.50 6.57 -5.11
C GLY A 111 6.71 6.21 -3.65
N THR A 112 5.75 5.59 -2.96
CA THR A 112 5.94 4.89 -1.69
C THR A 112 6.53 3.51 -1.95
N ASN A 113 5.88 2.71 -2.76
CA ASN A 113 6.44 1.45 -3.25
C ASN A 113 7.46 1.70 -4.37
N SER A 114 8.50 0.89 -4.38
CA SER A 114 9.56 1.01 -5.38
C SER A 114 9.16 0.40 -6.73
N THR A 115 9.68 0.95 -7.82
CA THR A 115 9.62 0.35 -9.16
C THR A 115 10.11 -1.11 -9.18
N LYS A 116 11.00 -1.48 -8.26
CA LYS A 116 11.47 -2.86 -8.10
C LYS A 116 10.34 -3.79 -7.64
N HIS A 117 9.43 -3.30 -6.78
CA HIS A 117 8.24 -4.05 -6.37
C HIS A 117 7.28 -4.24 -7.55
N LEU A 118 6.97 -3.16 -8.29
CA LEU A 118 6.16 -3.23 -9.50
C LEU A 118 6.77 -4.22 -10.51
N LYS A 119 8.08 -4.17 -10.73
CA LYS A 119 8.76 -5.12 -11.62
C LYS A 119 8.48 -6.57 -11.22
N LYS A 120 8.58 -6.91 -9.93
CA LYS A 120 8.26 -8.26 -9.45
C LYS A 120 6.81 -8.67 -9.74
N ILE A 121 5.86 -7.73 -9.62
CA ILE A 121 4.45 -7.98 -9.97
C ILE A 121 4.35 -8.28 -11.47
N LEU A 122 4.91 -7.41 -12.33
CA LEU A 122 4.85 -7.58 -13.77
C LEU A 122 5.55 -8.85 -14.25
N ASP A 123 6.71 -9.18 -13.70
CA ASP A 123 7.42 -10.43 -14.00
C ASP A 123 6.59 -11.68 -13.62
N LYS A 124 5.74 -11.55 -12.60
CA LYS A 124 4.86 -12.65 -12.16
C LYS A 124 3.65 -12.80 -13.08
N ILE A 125 3.02 -11.71 -13.46
CA ILE A 125 1.86 -11.73 -14.36
C ILE A 125 2.23 -12.00 -15.82
N SER A 126 3.46 -11.67 -16.26
CA SER A 126 3.92 -11.97 -17.62
C SER A 126 3.95 -13.48 -17.95
N LYS A 127 3.89 -14.34 -16.93
CA LYS A 127 3.83 -15.80 -17.07
C LYS A 127 2.40 -16.32 -17.22
N ILE A 128 1.40 -15.44 -17.16
CA ILE A 128 -0.02 -15.76 -17.21
C ILE A 128 -0.53 -15.28 -18.57
N ASP A 129 -1.33 -16.10 -19.22
CA ASP A 129 -2.07 -15.67 -20.39
C ASP A 129 -3.28 -14.84 -19.97
N PHE A 130 -3.38 -13.60 -20.50
CA PHE A 130 -4.47 -12.66 -20.20
C PHE A 130 -4.76 -11.77 -21.41
N ASP A 131 -5.95 -11.16 -21.45
CA ASP A 131 -6.38 -10.30 -22.53
C ASP A 131 -6.05 -8.83 -22.26
N PHE A 132 -6.27 -8.36 -21.04
CA PHE A 132 -5.94 -6.99 -20.62
C PHE A 132 -5.69 -6.90 -19.12
N ILE A 133 -5.10 -5.77 -18.72
CA ILE A 133 -4.90 -5.41 -17.30
C ILE A 133 -5.89 -4.32 -16.92
N LEU A 134 -6.50 -4.46 -15.75
CA LEU A 134 -7.33 -3.44 -15.13
C LEU A 134 -6.65 -2.97 -13.83
N ILE A 135 -6.32 -1.67 -13.78
CA ILE A 135 -5.76 -1.04 -12.58
C ILE A 135 -6.88 -0.25 -11.88
N GLY A 136 -7.26 -0.72 -10.69
CA GLY A 136 -8.41 -0.25 -9.92
C GLY A 136 -8.10 0.91 -8.97
N GLY A 137 -7.24 1.84 -9.38
CA GLY A 137 -6.91 3.04 -8.60
C GLY A 137 -5.66 2.90 -7.73
N ASP A 138 -5.29 4.03 -7.10
CA ASP A 138 -4.16 4.19 -6.20
C ASP A 138 -2.83 3.69 -6.81
N LEU A 139 -2.64 4.05 -8.09
CA LEU A 139 -1.40 3.75 -8.82
C LEU A 139 -0.24 4.56 -8.27
N ILE A 140 -0.49 5.82 -7.91
CA ILE A 140 0.52 6.78 -7.48
C ILE A 140 0.10 7.39 -6.14
N ASP A 141 1.05 7.53 -5.21
CA ASP A 141 0.75 8.12 -3.91
C ASP A 141 1.80 9.10 -3.39
N SER A 142 2.91 9.29 -4.08
CA SER A 142 4.00 10.14 -3.61
C SER A 142 4.49 11.09 -4.69
N SER A 143 4.84 12.32 -4.28
CA SER A 143 5.49 13.31 -5.17
C SER A 143 6.87 12.87 -5.67
N GLN A 144 7.45 11.83 -5.09
CA GLN A 144 8.70 11.20 -5.56
C GLN A 144 8.50 10.34 -6.81
N PHE A 145 7.27 10.01 -7.15
CA PHE A 145 6.93 9.31 -8.38
C PHE A 145 7.45 10.08 -9.60
N LYS A 146 8.09 9.36 -10.50
CA LYS A 146 8.55 9.86 -11.79
C LYS A 146 7.79 9.17 -12.91
N LEU A 147 7.45 9.90 -13.98
CA LEU A 147 6.78 9.29 -15.13
C LEU A 147 7.62 8.17 -15.77
N SER A 148 8.96 8.25 -15.66
CA SER A 148 9.85 7.18 -16.09
C SER A 148 9.62 5.85 -15.37
N ASP A 149 9.02 5.88 -14.18
CA ASP A 149 8.70 4.68 -13.42
C ASP A 149 7.61 3.82 -14.10
N LEU A 150 6.82 4.44 -14.99
CA LEU A 150 5.81 3.78 -15.79
C LEU A 150 6.37 3.09 -17.04
N GLU A 151 7.60 3.39 -17.44
CA GLU A 151 8.19 2.78 -18.64
C GLU A 151 8.26 1.26 -18.56
N ILE A 152 8.22 0.72 -17.34
CA ILE A 152 8.16 -0.72 -17.13
C ILE A 152 6.89 -1.34 -17.74
N PHE A 153 5.79 -0.58 -17.84
CA PHE A 153 4.55 -1.04 -18.48
C PHE A 153 4.67 -1.18 -19.99
N LYS A 154 5.63 -0.50 -20.65
CA LYS A 154 5.89 -0.63 -22.09
C LYS A 154 6.22 -2.07 -22.51
N LYS A 155 6.65 -2.91 -21.57
CA LYS A 155 6.90 -4.33 -21.80
C LYS A 155 5.62 -5.14 -21.96
N ILE A 156 4.51 -4.61 -21.50
CA ILE A 156 3.19 -5.23 -21.62
C ILE A 156 2.60 -4.83 -22.97
N LYS A 157 2.41 -5.81 -23.84
CA LYS A 157 1.83 -5.60 -25.19
C LYS A 157 0.30 -5.71 -25.20
N LYS A 158 -0.32 -5.87 -24.05
CA LYS A 158 -1.76 -5.99 -23.88
C LYS A 158 -2.34 -4.67 -23.38
N PRO A 159 -3.60 -4.36 -23.65
CA PRO A 159 -4.23 -3.13 -23.17
C PRO A 159 -4.17 -3.03 -21.65
N ILE A 160 -3.98 -1.82 -21.15
CA ILE A 160 -4.03 -1.50 -19.73
C ILE A 160 -5.12 -0.45 -19.54
N LEU A 161 -6.16 -0.81 -18.81
CA LEU A 161 -7.22 0.10 -18.41
C LEU A 161 -6.95 0.58 -16.98
N PHE A 162 -7.06 1.87 -16.76
CA PHE A 162 -6.78 2.49 -15.48
C PHE A 162 -7.93 3.39 -15.05
N CYS A 163 -8.37 3.28 -13.81
CA CYS A 163 -9.19 4.26 -13.13
C CYS A 163 -8.42 4.85 -11.94
N THR A 164 -8.68 6.10 -11.62
CA THR A 164 -8.03 6.79 -10.51
C THR A 164 -8.67 6.42 -9.19
N GLY A 165 -7.84 6.25 -8.14
CA GLY A 165 -8.26 6.22 -6.76
C GLY A 165 -8.00 7.57 -6.06
N ASN A 166 -8.23 7.63 -4.76
CA ASN A 166 -8.08 8.87 -4.01
C ASN A 166 -6.61 9.30 -3.84
N HIS A 167 -5.68 8.36 -3.73
CA HIS A 167 -4.24 8.66 -3.59
C HIS A 167 -3.65 9.30 -4.83
N ASP A 168 -4.14 8.97 -6.01
CA ASP A 168 -3.68 9.54 -7.28
C ASP A 168 -3.88 11.07 -7.34
N TYR A 169 -4.80 11.63 -6.54
CA TYR A 169 -5.05 13.06 -6.43
C TYR A 169 -4.27 13.76 -5.32
N TYR A 170 -3.64 13.02 -4.41
CA TYR A 170 -2.93 13.60 -3.26
C TYR A 170 -1.56 14.13 -3.60
N ILE A 171 -0.99 13.74 -4.72
CA ILE A 171 0.34 14.16 -5.15
C ILE A 171 0.35 15.58 -5.70
N LYS A 172 1.50 16.25 -5.60
CA LYS A 172 1.72 17.55 -6.25
C LYS A 172 1.59 17.40 -7.77
N GLU A 173 0.92 18.38 -8.41
CA GLU A 173 0.68 18.35 -9.87
C GLU A 173 -0.08 17.10 -10.34
N SER A 174 -0.99 16.61 -9.52
CA SER A 174 -1.73 15.36 -9.80
C SER A 174 -2.41 15.39 -11.16
N LYS A 175 -3.10 16.48 -11.51
CA LYS A 175 -3.81 16.62 -12.79
C LYS A 175 -2.88 16.47 -13.99
N ASP A 176 -1.72 17.13 -13.95
CA ASP A 176 -0.74 17.08 -15.05
C ASP A 176 -0.12 15.69 -15.18
N LYS A 177 0.18 15.05 -14.05
CA LYS A 177 0.71 13.69 -14.03
C LYS A 177 -0.31 12.67 -14.53
N LEU A 178 -1.57 12.77 -14.11
CA LEU A 178 -2.67 11.92 -14.57
C LEU A 178 -2.94 12.12 -16.07
N ASN A 179 -2.97 13.37 -16.54
CA ASN A 179 -3.12 13.66 -17.97
C ASN A 179 -2.01 13.06 -18.83
N LYS A 180 -0.77 13.04 -18.31
CA LYS A 180 0.35 12.37 -18.99
C LYS A 180 0.19 10.85 -18.96
N LEU A 181 -0.33 10.28 -17.86
CA LEU A 181 -0.65 8.86 -17.76
C LEU A 181 -1.65 8.42 -18.83
N TYR A 182 -2.74 9.16 -19.02
CA TYR A 182 -3.74 8.86 -20.06
C TYR A 182 -3.19 8.92 -21.48
N LYS A 183 -2.12 9.68 -21.72
CA LYS A 183 -1.44 9.75 -23.01
C LYS A 183 -0.38 8.66 -23.21
N TYR A 184 -0.10 7.88 -22.17
CA TYR A 184 0.92 6.82 -22.20
C TYR A 184 0.38 5.47 -22.73
N ASN A 185 -0.94 5.35 -22.84
CA ASN A 185 -1.65 4.15 -23.34
C ASN A 185 -1.97 4.26 -24.81
#